data_de60a2a62197cc0e1706606c3969342a
#
_entry.id   de60a2a62197cc0e1706606c3969342a
#
_cell.length_a   1.000
_cell.length_b   1.000
_cell.length_c   1.000
_cell.angle_alpha   90.00
_cell.angle_beta   90.00
_cell.angle_gamma   90.00
#
_symmetry.space_group_name_H-M   'P 1'
#
loop_
_entity.id
_entity.type
_entity.pdbx_description
1 polymer ?
#
loop_
_entity_poly.entity_id
_entity_poly.type
_entity_poly.pdbx_seq_one_letter_code
_entity_poly.pdbx_strand_id
1 'polypeptide(L)'
;NDSPLAGTEGDKVTTRMIRARLMREGEGNVAIRVSDTENADSYEVAGRGELQLGVLIETMRREGFELAVGRPRVLFQNDPVTGQRLEPIEEVVIDVDDAYTGVVVEQISVRKGELQDMRPSGAGKTRLVFYAPSRGLIGYHGEFLTDTRGTGVMNRIFHEYGPYRGTITGRRNGALIANDEGTAVAYALWNLEERGPMFIDPGVTVYKGMLIGEHSRGNDLDVNVLKGKQLTNIRAAGKDEAVRLTPPRRMSLEQAIAYIEDDELVEVTPKSIRLRKRFLNPEDRKRAKKQAAAAAAE
;
A
#
# COMPACT_ATOMS: atom_id res chain seq x y z
N ASN A 1 -11.58 12.83 -1.54
CA ASN A 1 -10.71 13.37 -0.49
C ASN A 1 -11.52 13.73 0.76
N ASP A 2 -11.34 12.99 1.81
CA ASP A 2 -12.01 13.15 3.12
C ASP A 2 -10.98 13.25 4.27
N SER A 3 -9.75 13.68 3.94
CA SER A 3 -8.68 13.84 4.92
C SER A 3 -8.98 14.98 5.91
N PRO A 4 -8.66 14.81 7.22
CA PRO A 4 -8.67 15.91 8.18
C PRO A 4 -7.73 17.07 7.82
N LEU A 5 -6.70 16.80 6.98
CA LEU A 5 -5.75 17.80 6.51
C LEU A 5 -6.04 18.30 5.09
N ALA A 6 -7.24 18.04 4.54
CA ALA A 6 -7.59 18.47 3.19
C ALA A 6 -7.47 19.99 3.02
N GLY A 7 -6.87 20.41 1.90
CA GLY A 7 -6.66 21.83 1.55
C GLY A 7 -5.48 22.49 2.24
N THR A 8 -4.65 21.76 2.98
CA THR A 8 -3.45 22.33 3.62
C THR A 8 -2.24 22.38 2.70
N GLU A 9 -2.20 21.56 1.67
CA GLU A 9 -1.03 21.40 0.79
C GLU A 9 -1.35 21.57 -0.69
N GLY A 10 -2.60 21.32 -1.10
CA GLY A 10 -3.10 21.48 -2.46
C GLY A 10 -4.33 22.40 -2.50
N ASP A 11 -4.67 22.87 -3.68
CA ASP A 11 -5.82 23.75 -3.95
C ASP A 11 -7.00 23.01 -4.63
N LYS A 12 -6.75 21.82 -5.18
CA LYS A 12 -7.75 21.01 -5.90
C LYS A 12 -8.20 19.83 -5.04
N VAL A 13 -9.13 20.09 -4.13
CA VAL A 13 -9.54 19.15 -3.08
C VAL A 13 -10.96 18.63 -3.22
N THR A 14 -11.79 19.29 -4.05
CA THR A 14 -13.21 18.92 -4.15
C THR A 14 -13.44 17.72 -5.07
N THR A 15 -14.40 16.88 -4.71
CA THR A 15 -14.88 15.74 -5.50
C THR A 15 -15.18 16.12 -6.94
N ARG A 16 -15.82 17.28 -7.15
CA ARG A 16 -16.13 17.80 -8.48
C ARG A 16 -14.88 18.05 -9.34
N MET A 17 -13.82 18.62 -8.76
CA MET A 17 -12.55 18.88 -9.47
C MET A 17 -11.86 17.56 -9.82
N ILE A 18 -11.82 16.63 -8.87
CA ILE A 18 -11.26 15.30 -9.07
C ILE A 18 -12.00 14.57 -10.20
N ARG A 19 -13.35 14.56 -10.15
CA ARG A 19 -14.17 13.94 -11.18
C ARG A 19 -13.90 14.53 -12.57
N ALA A 20 -13.93 15.85 -12.69
CA ALA A 20 -13.68 16.52 -13.95
C ALA A 20 -12.31 16.18 -14.56
N ARG A 21 -11.29 16.06 -13.71
CA ARG A 21 -9.93 15.69 -14.15
C ARG A 21 -9.88 14.21 -14.61
N LEU A 22 -10.49 13.31 -13.84
CA LEU A 22 -10.54 11.89 -14.18
C LEU A 22 -11.31 11.63 -15.47
N MET A 23 -12.47 12.27 -15.66
CA MET A 23 -13.26 12.14 -16.90
C MET A 23 -12.49 12.61 -18.12
N ARG A 24 -11.77 13.74 -18.02
CA ARG A 24 -10.88 14.23 -19.09
C ARG A 24 -9.78 13.21 -19.43
N GLU A 25 -9.24 12.52 -18.42
CA GLU A 25 -8.25 11.47 -18.66
C GLU A 25 -8.88 10.30 -19.43
N GLY A 26 -10.07 9.85 -19.04
CA GLY A 26 -10.79 8.76 -19.71
C GLY A 26 -11.17 9.09 -21.15
N GLU A 27 -11.46 10.37 -21.47
CA GLU A 27 -11.75 10.83 -22.83
C GLU A 27 -10.50 10.82 -23.71
N GLY A 28 -9.35 11.21 -23.14
CA GLY A 28 -8.08 11.30 -23.87
C GLY A 28 -7.28 10.00 -23.94
N ASN A 29 -7.57 9.03 -23.09
CA ASN A 29 -6.77 7.81 -22.92
C ASN A 29 -7.67 6.57 -22.92
N VAL A 30 -7.76 5.90 -24.08
CA VAL A 30 -8.58 4.67 -24.26
C VAL A 30 -8.19 3.52 -23.33
N ALA A 31 -7.02 3.56 -22.72
CA ALA A 31 -6.54 2.54 -21.79
C ALA A 31 -7.01 2.79 -20.33
N ILE A 32 -7.68 3.92 -20.08
CA ILE A 32 -8.22 4.27 -18.77
C ILE A 32 -9.74 4.36 -18.86
N ARG A 33 -10.42 3.65 -17.95
CA ARG A 33 -11.87 3.74 -17.76
C ARG A 33 -12.14 4.36 -16.40
N VAL A 34 -13.02 5.34 -16.36
CA VAL A 34 -13.50 5.98 -15.13
C VAL A 34 -14.99 5.70 -14.99
N SER A 35 -15.40 5.23 -13.82
CA SER A 35 -16.80 4.99 -13.47
C SER A 35 -17.15 5.57 -12.11
N ASP A 36 -18.37 6.06 -11.98
CA ASP A 36 -18.92 6.47 -10.69
C ASP A 36 -19.15 5.21 -9.84
N THR A 37 -19.05 5.33 -8.52
CA THR A 37 -19.34 4.26 -7.56
C THR A 37 -20.66 4.55 -6.83
N GLU A 38 -21.14 3.63 -6.01
CA GLU A 38 -22.30 3.85 -5.14
C GLU A 38 -22.09 5.04 -4.17
N ASN A 39 -20.85 5.31 -3.81
CA ASN A 39 -20.49 6.49 -3.06
C ASN A 39 -20.20 7.65 -4.02
N ALA A 40 -21.00 8.71 -3.94
CA ALA A 40 -20.89 9.90 -4.79
C ALA A 40 -19.53 10.63 -4.69
N ASP A 41 -18.74 10.37 -3.63
CA ASP A 41 -17.44 10.98 -3.38
C ASP A 41 -16.26 10.11 -3.81
N SER A 42 -16.50 8.98 -4.44
CA SER A 42 -15.45 8.07 -4.91
C SER A 42 -15.67 7.62 -6.36
N TYR A 43 -14.56 7.32 -7.03
CA TYR A 43 -14.54 6.91 -8.44
C TYR A 43 -13.72 5.64 -8.57
N GLU A 44 -14.18 4.74 -9.43
CA GLU A 44 -13.38 3.61 -9.85
C GLU A 44 -12.61 3.97 -11.12
N VAL A 45 -11.30 3.77 -11.07
CA VAL A 45 -10.40 4.03 -12.19
C VAL A 45 -9.72 2.73 -12.57
N ALA A 46 -10.06 2.19 -13.74
CA ALA A 46 -9.45 0.99 -14.27
C ALA A 46 -8.44 1.32 -15.36
N GLY A 47 -7.30 0.64 -15.33
CA GLY A 47 -6.20 0.79 -16.28
C GLY A 47 -5.54 -0.55 -16.58
N ARG A 48 -4.53 -0.55 -17.43
CA ARG A 48 -3.79 -1.77 -17.82
C ARG A 48 -2.95 -2.37 -16.69
N GLY A 49 -2.64 -1.58 -15.65
CA GLY A 49 -1.85 -2.04 -14.52
C GLY A 49 -1.50 -0.93 -13.53
N GLU A 50 -0.87 -1.32 -12.44
CA GLU A 50 -0.51 -0.44 -11.32
C GLU A 50 0.37 0.75 -11.73
N LEU A 51 1.31 0.55 -12.66
CA LEU A 51 2.21 1.61 -13.12
C LEU A 51 1.44 2.73 -13.84
N GLN A 52 0.49 2.40 -14.72
CA GLN A 52 -0.32 3.39 -15.42
C GLN A 52 -1.16 4.21 -14.45
N LEU A 53 -1.79 3.55 -13.47
CA LEU A 53 -2.57 4.22 -12.43
C LEU A 53 -1.68 5.09 -11.53
N GLY A 54 -0.49 4.62 -11.18
CA GLY A 54 0.50 5.38 -10.43
C GLY A 54 0.94 6.65 -11.15
N VAL A 55 1.19 6.58 -12.46
CA VAL A 55 1.53 7.76 -13.29
C VAL A 55 0.38 8.77 -13.32
N LEU A 56 -0.86 8.32 -13.45
CA LEU A 56 -2.03 9.20 -13.39
C LEU A 56 -2.11 9.94 -12.05
N ILE A 57 -1.99 9.21 -10.93
CA ILE A 57 -2.07 9.78 -9.59
C ILE A 57 -0.92 10.79 -9.38
N GLU A 58 0.30 10.44 -9.77
CA GLU A 58 1.46 11.34 -9.65
C GLU A 58 1.30 12.59 -10.53
N THR A 59 0.71 12.46 -11.71
CA THR A 59 0.41 13.62 -12.58
C THR A 59 -0.61 14.54 -11.90
N MET A 60 -1.71 13.99 -11.37
CA MET A 60 -2.71 14.77 -10.64
C MET A 60 -2.12 15.43 -9.40
N ARG A 61 -1.26 14.74 -8.66
CA ARG A 61 -0.51 15.28 -7.53
C ARG A 61 0.28 16.53 -7.92
N ARG A 62 1.01 16.48 -9.03
CA ARG A 62 1.79 17.63 -9.56
C ARG A 62 0.91 18.77 -10.07
N GLU A 63 -0.30 18.47 -10.49
CA GLU A 63 -1.31 19.45 -10.87
C GLU A 63 -1.98 20.16 -9.68
N GLY A 64 -1.62 19.83 -8.43
CA GLY A 64 -2.13 20.45 -7.20
C GLY A 64 -3.34 19.74 -6.59
N PHE A 65 -3.65 18.52 -7.01
CA PHE A 65 -4.73 17.72 -6.42
C PHE A 65 -4.33 17.08 -5.09
N GLU A 66 -5.29 17.00 -4.20
CA GLU A 66 -5.24 16.14 -3.02
C GLU A 66 -6.28 15.01 -3.17
N LEU A 67 -5.83 13.76 -3.08
CA LEU A 67 -6.67 12.58 -3.28
C LEU A 67 -6.46 11.58 -2.13
N ALA A 68 -7.49 10.76 -1.89
CA ALA A 68 -7.35 9.51 -1.17
C ALA A 68 -7.46 8.33 -2.16
N VAL A 69 -6.49 7.44 -2.14
CA VAL A 69 -6.39 6.31 -3.06
C VAL A 69 -6.50 5.01 -2.28
N GLY A 70 -7.39 4.12 -2.71
CA GLY A 70 -7.54 2.79 -2.14
C GLY A 70 -6.58 1.77 -2.75
N ARG A 71 -6.54 0.58 -2.14
CA ARG A 71 -5.75 -0.54 -2.65
C ARG A 71 -6.19 -0.93 -4.06
N PRO A 72 -5.26 -1.12 -5.01
CA PRO A 72 -5.58 -1.61 -6.34
C PRO A 72 -6.21 -3.00 -6.31
N ARG A 73 -7.18 -3.22 -7.17
CA ARG A 73 -7.86 -4.51 -7.32
C ARG A 73 -7.77 -4.97 -8.76
N VAL A 74 -7.68 -6.28 -8.96
CA VAL A 74 -7.80 -6.87 -10.29
C VAL A 74 -9.28 -7.00 -10.67
N LEU A 75 -9.59 -6.93 -11.95
CA LEU A 75 -10.93 -7.17 -12.45
C LEU A 75 -11.15 -8.68 -12.58
N PHE A 76 -12.13 -9.19 -11.84
CA PHE A 76 -12.57 -10.57 -11.95
C PHE A 76 -13.58 -10.72 -13.08
N GLN A 77 -13.67 -11.92 -13.63
CA GLN A 77 -14.72 -12.30 -14.57
C GLN A 77 -15.44 -13.54 -14.01
N ASN A 78 -16.65 -13.78 -14.51
CA ASN A 78 -17.34 -15.04 -14.27
C ASN A 78 -17.36 -15.83 -15.58
N ASP A 79 -17.01 -17.11 -15.50
CA ASP A 79 -17.13 -18.02 -16.62
C ASP A 79 -18.59 -18.06 -17.06
N PRO A 80 -18.89 -17.78 -18.34
CA PRO A 80 -20.27 -17.69 -18.82
C PRO A 80 -21.00 -19.03 -18.81
N VAL A 81 -20.29 -20.16 -18.77
CA VAL A 81 -20.84 -21.51 -18.78
C VAL A 81 -21.01 -22.08 -17.38
N THR A 82 -19.96 -21.96 -16.56
CA THR A 82 -19.93 -22.58 -15.23
C THR A 82 -20.33 -21.62 -14.11
N GLY A 83 -20.33 -20.30 -14.36
CA GLY A 83 -20.50 -19.26 -13.35
C GLY A 83 -19.31 -19.12 -12.39
N GLN A 84 -18.24 -19.88 -12.62
CA GLN A 84 -17.07 -19.86 -11.76
C GLN A 84 -16.33 -18.53 -11.85
N ARG A 85 -15.87 -18.03 -10.70
CA ARG A 85 -15.06 -16.80 -10.65
C ARG A 85 -13.68 -17.03 -11.23
N LEU A 86 -13.32 -16.21 -12.21
CA LEU A 86 -12.03 -16.20 -12.88
C LEU A 86 -11.22 -14.97 -12.48
N GLU A 87 -9.90 -15.13 -12.42
CA GLU A 87 -8.96 -14.05 -12.17
C GLU A 87 -7.89 -13.96 -13.27
N PRO A 88 -7.34 -12.77 -13.54
CA PRO A 88 -6.29 -12.63 -14.53
C PRO A 88 -5.01 -13.29 -14.04
N ILE A 89 -4.46 -14.16 -14.88
CA ILE A 89 -3.19 -14.85 -14.70
C ILE A 89 -2.16 -14.23 -15.62
N GLU A 90 -0.98 -13.98 -15.09
CA GLU A 90 0.16 -13.48 -15.85
C GLU A 90 1.22 -14.58 -16.01
N GLU A 91 1.85 -14.63 -17.17
CA GLU A 91 3.13 -15.30 -17.37
C GLU A 91 4.22 -14.36 -16.87
N VAL A 92 5.01 -14.86 -15.92
CA VAL A 92 6.10 -14.12 -15.28
C VAL A 92 7.41 -14.79 -15.63
N VAL A 93 8.24 -14.12 -16.42
CA VAL A 93 9.56 -14.59 -16.82
C VAL A 93 10.62 -13.84 -16.02
N ILE A 94 11.41 -14.57 -15.26
CA ILE A 94 12.42 -14.03 -14.37
C ILE A 94 13.79 -14.57 -14.72
N ASP A 95 14.76 -13.68 -14.90
CA ASP A 95 16.18 -14.04 -14.95
C ASP A 95 16.84 -13.55 -13.65
N VAL A 96 17.41 -14.48 -12.89
CA VAL A 96 17.94 -14.22 -11.55
C VAL A 96 19.25 -14.99 -11.34
N ASP A 97 20.16 -14.44 -10.55
CA ASP A 97 21.38 -15.14 -10.15
C ASP A 97 21.02 -16.39 -9.34
N ASP A 98 21.75 -17.49 -9.54
CA ASP A 98 21.46 -18.81 -8.94
C ASP A 98 21.29 -18.73 -7.41
N ALA A 99 22.02 -17.83 -6.75
CA ALA A 99 21.94 -17.62 -5.31
C ALA A 99 20.57 -17.13 -4.81
N TYR A 100 19.79 -16.46 -5.66
CA TYR A 100 18.47 -15.88 -5.30
C TYR A 100 17.29 -16.69 -5.83
N THR A 101 17.54 -17.75 -6.59
CA THR A 101 16.48 -18.60 -7.17
C THR A 101 15.50 -19.11 -6.12
N GLY A 102 16.01 -19.62 -5.00
CA GLY A 102 15.19 -20.18 -3.92
C GLY A 102 14.23 -19.15 -3.32
N VAL A 103 14.72 -17.95 -2.98
CA VAL A 103 13.86 -16.91 -2.40
C VAL A 103 12.79 -16.43 -3.38
N VAL A 104 13.13 -16.31 -4.67
CA VAL A 104 12.15 -15.90 -5.70
C VAL A 104 11.05 -16.95 -5.88
N VAL A 105 11.43 -18.23 -5.93
CA VAL A 105 10.46 -19.35 -6.04
C VAL A 105 9.53 -19.35 -4.83
N GLU A 106 10.05 -19.21 -3.62
CA GLU A 106 9.26 -19.12 -2.39
C GLU A 106 8.28 -17.95 -2.43
N GLN A 107 8.77 -16.75 -2.74
CA GLN A 107 7.96 -15.53 -2.75
C GLN A 107 6.82 -15.56 -3.76
N ILE A 108 7.05 -16.10 -4.95
CA ILE A 108 5.99 -16.25 -5.96
C ILE A 108 5.02 -17.36 -5.59
N SER A 109 5.49 -18.45 -4.99
CA SER A 109 4.62 -19.56 -4.55
C SER A 109 3.66 -19.14 -3.43
N VAL A 110 4.12 -18.35 -2.45
CA VAL A 110 3.25 -17.76 -1.41
C VAL A 110 2.15 -16.88 -2.03
N ARG A 111 2.45 -16.23 -3.16
CA ARG A 111 1.51 -15.40 -3.95
C ARG A 111 0.66 -16.21 -4.93
N LYS A 112 0.61 -17.55 -4.77
CA LYS A 112 -0.16 -18.49 -5.60
C LYS A 112 0.34 -18.60 -7.05
N GLY A 113 1.60 -18.23 -7.30
CA GLY A 113 2.26 -18.51 -8.57
C GLY A 113 2.69 -19.97 -8.66
N GLU A 114 2.57 -20.54 -9.86
CA GLU A 114 2.94 -21.91 -10.19
C GLU A 114 4.15 -21.90 -11.11
N LEU A 115 5.22 -22.55 -10.69
CA LEU A 115 6.42 -22.71 -11.52
C LEU A 115 6.12 -23.62 -12.72
N GLN A 116 6.34 -23.09 -13.92
CA GLN A 116 6.14 -23.79 -15.19
C GLN A 116 7.45 -24.35 -15.74
N ASP A 117 8.52 -23.54 -15.66
CA ASP A 117 9.83 -23.92 -16.19
C ASP A 117 10.94 -23.30 -15.34
N MET A 118 12.05 -24.03 -15.23
CA MET A 118 13.27 -23.58 -14.60
C MET A 118 14.47 -24.11 -15.37
N ARG A 119 15.28 -23.23 -15.92
CA ARG A 119 16.44 -23.61 -16.73
C ARG A 119 17.63 -22.66 -16.54
N PRO A 120 18.86 -23.16 -16.65
CA PRO A 120 20.03 -22.31 -16.67
C PRO A 120 19.96 -21.30 -17.83
N SER A 121 20.26 -20.03 -17.57
CA SER A 121 20.30 -18.95 -18.57
C SER A 121 21.73 -18.56 -18.94
N GLY A 122 22.73 -19.28 -18.41
CA GLY A 122 24.16 -18.98 -18.59
C GLY A 122 24.69 -17.96 -17.57
N ALA A 123 26.01 -17.87 -17.47
CA ALA A 123 26.72 -16.92 -16.57
C ALA A 123 26.25 -16.95 -15.11
N GLY A 124 25.91 -18.12 -14.55
CA GLY A 124 25.46 -18.23 -13.15
C GLY A 124 24.06 -17.68 -12.92
N LYS A 125 23.22 -17.65 -13.95
CA LYS A 125 21.83 -17.21 -13.89
C LYS A 125 20.86 -18.34 -14.24
N THR A 126 19.73 -18.31 -13.57
CA THR A 126 18.59 -19.20 -13.80
C THR A 126 17.41 -18.39 -14.35
N ARG A 127 16.77 -18.92 -15.41
CA ARG A 127 15.48 -18.42 -15.90
C ARG A 127 14.36 -19.23 -15.28
N LEU A 128 13.41 -18.53 -14.72
CA LEU A 128 12.19 -19.06 -14.11
C LEU A 128 10.99 -18.56 -14.91
N VAL A 129 10.02 -19.43 -15.15
CA VAL A 129 8.74 -19.07 -15.75
C VAL A 129 7.63 -19.49 -14.81
N PHE A 130 6.75 -18.56 -14.46
CA PHE A 130 5.60 -18.81 -13.59
C PHE A 130 4.30 -18.39 -14.27
N TYR A 131 3.22 -19.06 -13.89
CA TYR A 131 1.86 -18.54 -14.05
C TYR A 131 1.33 -18.09 -12.69
N ALA A 132 1.14 -16.80 -12.53
CA ALA A 132 0.78 -16.20 -11.25
C ALA A 132 -0.43 -15.27 -11.38
N PRO A 133 -1.35 -15.25 -10.38
CA PRO A 133 -2.46 -14.32 -10.39
C PRO A 133 -1.96 -12.87 -10.26
N SER A 134 -2.45 -11.98 -11.14
CA SER A 134 -2.03 -10.58 -11.18
C SER A 134 -2.13 -9.88 -9.83
N ARG A 135 -3.16 -10.21 -9.01
CA ARG A 135 -3.33 -9.63 -7.67
C ARG A 135 -2.20 -9.98 -6.70
N GLY A 136 -1.53 -11.13 -6.89
CA GLY A 136 -0.38 -11.54 -6.09
C GLY A 136 0.91 -10.80 -6.46
N LEU A 137 0.95 -10.23 -7.66
CA LEU A 137 2.12 -9.53 -8.19
C LEU A 137 2.07 -8.01 -7.97
N ILE A 138 0.94 -7.48 -7.46
CA ILE A 138 0.84 -6.05 -7.11
C ILE A 138 1.86 -5.73 -6.02
N GLY A 139 2.74 -4.77 -6.30
CA GLY A 139 3.82 -4.35 -5.40
C GLY A 139 5.03 -5.28 -5.30
N TYR A 140 4.95 -6.50 -5.84
CA TYR A 140 6.04 -7.48 -5.74
C TYR A 140 7.34 -7.03 -6.41
N HIS A 141 7.28 -6.17 -7.42
CA HIS A 141 8.47 -5.71 -8.13
C HIS A 141 9.51 -5.05 -7.19
N GLY A 142 9.06 -4.24 -6.25
CA GLY A 142 9.96 -3.60 -5.27
C GLY A 142 10.62 -4.61 -4.30
N GLU A 143 9.86 -5.60 -3.83
CA GLU A 143 10.38 -6.69 -3.00
C GLU A 143 11.37 -7.55 -3.78
N PHE A 144 11.02 -7.93 -5.01
CA PHE A 144 11.87 -8.69 -5.93
C PHE A 144 13.24 -8.03 -6.15
N LEU A 145 13.27 -6.71 -6.37
CA LEU A 145 14.53 -5.98 -6.51
C LEU A 145 15.36 -6.02 -5.22
N THR A 146 14.71 -5.97 -4.06
CA THR A 146 15.39 -6.08 -2.76
C THR A 146 15.96 -7.48 -2.55
N ASP A 147 15.16 -8.52 -2.80
CA ASP A 147 15.53 -9.92 -2.62
C ASP A 147 16.68 -10.35 -3.57
N THR A 148 16.71 -9.77 -4.77
CA THR A 148 17.74 -10.04 -5.78
C THR A 148 18.87 -9.01 -5.80
N ARG A 149 18.91 -8.09 -4.82
CA ARG A 149 19.89 -6.99 -4.74
C ARG A 149 19.98 -6.16 -6.03
N GLY A 150 18.87 -6.03 -6.73
CA GLY A 150 18.76 -5.28 -7.98
C GLY A 150 19.34 -5.98 -9.23
N THR A 151 19.79 -7.24 -9.13
CA THR A 151 20.40 -7.97 -10.26
C THR A 151 19.37 -8.79 -11.05
N GLY A 152 18.20 -9.04 -10.48
CA GLY A 152 17.12 -9.79 -11.12
C GLY A 152 16.37 -8.97 -12.16
N VAL A 153 15.92 -9.63 -13.22
CA VAL A 153 15.05 -9.05 -14.26
C VAL A 153 13.73 -9.81 -14.25
N MET A 154 12.61 -9.10 -14.20
CA MET A 154 11.28 -9.69 -14.20
C MET A 154 10.43 -9.04 -15.30
N ASN A 155 9.88 -9.87 -16.17
CA ASN A 155 8.91 -9.48 -17.19
C ASN A 155 7.57 -10.15 -16.90
N ARG A 156 6.49 -9.41 -17.08
CA ARG A 156 5.12 -9.87 -16.81
C ARG A 156 4.25 -9.59 -18.02
N ILE A 157 3.51 -10.59 -18.47
CA ILE A 157 2.59 -10.50 -19.60
C ILE A 157 1.29 -11.17 -19.21
N PHE A 158 0.15 -10.56 -19.52
CA PHE A 158 -1.15 -11.19 -19.36
C PHE A 158 -1.18 -12.50 -20.17
N HIS A 159 -1.55 -13.59 -19.52
CA HIS A 159 -1.68 -14.90 -20.14
C HIS A 159 -3.13 -15.23 -20.45
N GLU A 160 -3.97 -15.41 -19.41
CA GLU A 160 -5.37 -15.76 -19.55
C GLU A 160 -6.18 -15.39 -18.30
N TYR A 161 -7.49 -15.61 -18.34
CA TYR A 161 -8.34 -15.66 -17.17
C TYR A 161 -8.44 -17.10 -16.69
N GLY A 162 -7.88 -17.41 -15.53
CA GLY A 162 -7.90 -18.73 -14.91
C GLY A 162 -8.77 -18.77 -13.65
N PRO A 163 -9.05 -19.99 -13.12
CA PRO A 163 -9.82 -20.16 -11.89
C PRO A 163 -9.21 -19.40 -10.71
N TYR A 164 -10.06 -18.85 -9.84
CA TYR A 164 -9.63 -18.17 -8.63
C TYR A 164 -8.83 -19.09 -7.70
N ARG A 165 -7.59 -18.73 -7.41
CA ARG A 165 -6.63 -19.54 -6.64
C ARG A 165 -6.72 -19.37 -5.12
N GLY A 166 -7.85 -18.91 -4.62
CA GLY A 166 -8.07 -18.70 -3.18
C GLY A 166 -7.42 -17.43 -2.64
N THR A 167 -7.48 -17.25 -1.33
CA THR A 167 -6.98 -16.05 -0.65
C THR A 167 -5.45 -15.99 -0.69
N ILE A 168 -4.91 -14.82 -1.00
CA ILE A 168 -3.50 -14.49 -0.81
C ILE A 168 -3.41 -13.71 0.49
N THR A 169 -2.52 -14.13 1.38
CA THR A 169 -2.27 -13.44 2.64
C THR A 169 -1.74 -12.04 2.35
N GLY A 170 -2.32 -11.03 2.97
CA GLY A 170 -1.87 -9.65 2.87
C GLY A 170 -0.55 -9.41 3.61
N ARG A 171 -0.32 -8.16 3.98
CA ARG A 171 0.86 -7.74 4.76
C ARG A 171 1.02 -8.58 6.03
N ARG A 172 2.23 -9.11 6.27
CA ARG A 172 2.55 -9.93 7.45
C ARG A 172 2.48 -9.12 8.75
N ASN A 173 2.93 -7.86 8.68
CA ASN A 173 3.05 -6.96 9.81
C ASN A 173 1.84 -6.03 9.91
N GLY A 174 1.43 -5.70 11.13
CA GLY A 174 0.39 -4.71 11.38
C GLY A 174 0.89 -3.27 11.21
N ALA A 175 0.04 -2.31 11.51
CA ALA A 175 0.37 -0.89 11.50
C ALA A 175 0.37 -0.29 12.91
N LEU A 176 1.23 0.70 13.13
CA LEU A 176 1.13 1.63 14.26
C LEU A 176 0.25 2.80 13.84
N ILE A 177 -0.84 3.02 14.56
CA ILE A 177 -1.90 3.96 14.18
C ILE A 177 -1.97 5.07 15.24
N ALA A 178 -1.95 6.34 14.81
CA ALA A 178 -2.16 7.46 15.72
C ALA A 178 -3.58 7.42 16.30
N ASN A 179 -3.69 7.52 17.61
CA ASN A 179 -4.98 7.51 18.33
C ASN A 179 -5.51 8.91 18.65
N ASP A 180 -4.73 9.94 18.33
CA ASP A 180 -5.06 11.34 18.66
C ASP A 180 -4.52 12.27 17.57
N GLU A 181 -4.89 13.56 17.61
CA GLU A 181 -4.46 14.60 16.69
C GLU A 181 -3.50 15.59 17.34
N GLY A 182 -2.50 16.06 16.59
CA GLY A 182 -1.51 17.01 17.07
C GLY A 182 -0.16 16.85 16.40
N THR A 183 0.89 17.30 17.05
CA THR A 183 2.26 17.24 16.53
C THR A 183 3.05 16.11 17.19
N ALA A 184 3.61 15.23 16.39
CA ALA A 184 4.43 14.11 16.88
C ALA A 184 5.69 14.61 17.60
N VAL A 185 5.97 14.05 18.77
CA VAL A 185 7.12 14.45 19.60
C VAL A 185 8.21 13.37 19.58
N ALA A 186 9.48 13.81 19.55
CA ALA A 186 10.62 12.92 19.45
C ALA A 186 10.64 11.82 20.53
N TYR A 187 10.32 12.18 21.76
CA TYR A 187 10.31 11.23 22.88
C TYR A 187 9.28 10.09 22.70
N ALA A 188 8.09 10.42 22.18
CA ALA A 188 7.07 9.41 21.93
C ALA A 188 7.49 8.47 20.78
N LEU A 189 8.03 9.02 19.69
CA LEU A 189 8.52 8.23 18.56
C LEU A 189 9.65 7.29 18.99
N TRP A 190 10.60 7.77 19.78
CA TRP A 190 11.69 6.97 20.31
C TRP A 190 11.20 5.74 21.10
N ASN A 191 10.21 5.93 21.98
CA ASN A 191 9.61 4.81 22.72
C ASN A 191 8.85 3.81 21.82
N LEU A 192 8.42 4.25 20.64
CA LEU A 192 7.67 3.41 19.69
C LEU A 192 8.57 2.67 18.70
N GLU A 193 9.84 3.07 18.53
CA GLU A 193 10.80 2.39 17.66
C GLU A 193 11.00 0.91 18.03
N GLU A 194 10.87 0.55 19.30
CA GLU A 194 10.92 -0.85 19.74
C GLU A 194 9.79 -1.72 19.15
N ARG A 195 8.71 -1.07 18.70
CA ARG A 195 7.54 -1.74 18.12
C ARG A 195 7.60 -1.88 16.61
N GLY A 196 8.56 -1.18 15.98
CA GLY A 196 8.81 -1.26 14.55
C GLY A 196 9.21 0.08 13.93
N PRO A 197 9.55 0.09 12.63
CA PRO A 197 10.03 1.27 11.94
C PRO A 197 8.92 2.33 11.80
N MET A 198 9.28 3.59 12.03
CA MET A 198 8.38 4.73 11.88
C MET A 198 8.31 5.20 10.41
N PHE A 199 7.20 5.86 10.05
CA PHE A 199 7.00 6.50 8.73
C PHE A 199 7.12 8.02 8.79
N ILE A 200 7.11 8.60 9.98
CA ILE A 200 7.09 10.05 10.23
C ILE A 200 8.28 10.52 11.07
N ASP A 201 8.64 11.77 10.87
CA ASP A 201 9.62 12.49 11.71
C ASP A 201 8.93 13.20 12.90
N PRO A 202 9.69 13.58 13.95
CA PRO A 202 9.21 14.53 14.95
C PRO A 202 8.78 15.85 14.29
N GLY A 203 7.77 16.48 14.85
CA GLY A 203 7.23 17.75 14.32
C GLY A 203 6.18 17.58 13.23
N VAL A 204 5.94 16.36 12.74
CA VAL A 204 4.89 16.08 11.76
C VAL A 204 3.52 16.16 12.45
N THR A 205 2.58 16.85 11.78
CA THR A 205 1.18 16.86 12.20
C THR A 205 0.53 15.52 11.89
N VAL A 206 -0.05 14.92 12.91
CA VAL A 206 -0.77 13.65 12.82
C VAL A 206 -2.23 13.83 13.21
N TYR A 207 -3.06 12.93 12.77
CA TYR A 207 -4.47 12.87 13.13
C TYR A 207 -4.87 11.42 13.42
N LYS A 208 -5.98 11.26 14.11
CA LYS A 208 -6.54 9.96 14.50
C LYS A 208 -6.76 9.06 13.28
N GLY A 209 -6.23 7.84 13.33
CA GLY A 209 -6.32 6.89 12.23
C GLY A 209 -5.19 6.96 11.20
N MET A 210 -4.25 7.93 11.31
CA MET A 210 -3.07 8.01 10.46
C MET A 210 -2.09 6.87 10.81
N LEU A 211 -1.55 6.18 9.80
CA LEU A 211 -0.50 5.18 9.97
C LEU A 211 0.84 5.91 10.12
N ILE A 212 1.49 5.69 11.25
CA ILE A 212 2.72 6.38 11.62
C ILE A 212 3.95 5.46 11.66
N GLY A 213 3.73 4.16 11.50
CA GLY A 213 4.79 3.16 11.48
C GLY A 213 4.25 1.77 11.18
N GLU A 214 5.17 0.83 10.99
CA GLU A 214 4.88 -0.60 10.85
C GLU A 214 5.01 -1.28 12.21
N HIS A 215 4.03 -2.10 12.58
CA HIS A 215 4.12 -2.87 13.81
C HIS A 215 4.84 -4.19 13.54
N SER A 216 5.83 -4.55 14.35
CA SER A 216 6.61 -5.79 14.22
C SER A 216 5.79 -7.08 14.41
N ARG A 217 4.54 -6.96 14.90
CA ARG A 217 3.58 -8.06 15.03
C ARG A 217 2.49 -7.94 13.98
N GLY A 218 1.78 -9.05 13.69
CA GLY A 218 0.74 -9.10 12.66
C GLY A 218 -0.57 -8.38 12.99
N ASN A 219 -0.67 -7.65 14.10
CA ASN A 219 -1.85 -6.90 14.50
C ASN A 219 -1.60 -5.40 14.51
N ASP A 220 -2.60 -4.63 14.15
CA ASP A 220 -2.59 -3.18 14.27
C ASP A 220 -2.57 -2.74 15.75
N LEU A 221 -1.92 -1.63 16.03
CA LEU A 221 -1.81 -1.05 17.36
C LEU A 221 -2.06 0.45 17.33
N ASP A 222 -3.09 0.89 18.06
CA ASP A 222 -3.33 2.33 18.29
C ASP A 222 -2.32 2.85 19.33
N VAL A 223 -1.60 3.92 18.99
CA VAL A 223 -0.52 4.50 19.80
C VAL A 223 -0.63 6.01 19.92
N ASN A 224 -0.08 6.56 20.99
CA ASN A 224 -0.05 8.01 21.20
C ASN A 224 1.36 8.56 20.94
N VAL A 225 1.48 9.43 19.92
CA VAL A 225 2.74 10.06 19.52
C VAL A 225 2.91 11.49 20.04
N LEU A 226 1.95 11.95 20.85
CA LEU A 226 1.92 13.33 21.39
C LEU A 226 2.48 13.41 22.81
N LYS A 227 2.71 12.27 23.48
CA LYS A 227 3.17 12.24 24.87
C LYS A 227 4.63 12.64 24.96
N GLY A 228 4.89 13.84 25.43
CA GLY A 228 6.21 14.30 25.82
C GLY A 228 6.74 13.56 27.08
N LYS A 229 8.03 13.71 27.35
CA LYS A 229 8.65 13.26 28.60
C LYS A 229 8.03 14.04 29.76
N GLN A 230 7.46 13.33 30.74
CA GLN A 230 7.07 13.95 31.99
C GLN A 230 8.32 14.25 32.81
N LEU A 231 8.52 15.53 33.15
CA LEU A 231 9.59 15.96 34.03
C LEU A 231 9.28 15.47 35.47
N THR A 232 9.88 14.35 35.86
CA THR A 232 9.64 13.75 37.18
C THR A 232 10.63 14.24 38.24
N ASN A 233 11.76 14.94 37.88
CA ASN A 233 12.73 15.36 38.83
C ASN A 233 13.59 16.55 38.33
N ILE A 234 13.57 17.67 39.06
CA ILE A 234 14.34 18.90 38.75
C ILE A 234 15.86 18.61 38.70
N ARG A 235 16.37 17.63 39.46
CA ARG A 235 17.79 17.27 39.49
C ARG A 235 18.26 16.47 38.26
N ALA A 236 17.37 15.90 37.48
CA ALA A 236 17.67 15.13 36.27
C ALA A 236 17.65 15.99 34.99
N ALA A 237 17.19 17.22 35.04
CA ALA A 237 17.07 18.13 33.87
C ALA A 237 18.43 18.44 33.19
N GLY A 238 19.55 18.29 33.90
CA GLY A 238 20.91 18.48 33.36
C GLY A 238 21.51 17.26 32.63
N LYS A 239 20.81 16.11 32.57
CA LYS A 239 21.26 14.87 31.92
C LYS A 239 20.31 14.38 30.83
N ASP A 240 19.53 15.27 30.22
CA ASP A 240 18.73 14.92 29.06
C ASP A 240 19.65 14.66 27.85
N GLU A 241 19.99 13.38 27.65
CA GLU A 241 20.67 12.95 26.42
C GLU A 241 19.74 13.25 25.23
N ALA A 242 20.31 13.82 24.16
CA ALA A 242 19.59 14.06 22.93
C ALA A 242 19.06 12.70 22.39
N VAL A 243 17.74 12.60 22.26
CA VAL A 243 17.09 11.42 21.69
C VAL A 243 17.56 11.25 20.24
N ARG A 244 18.24 10.14 19.95
CA ARG A 244 18.61 9.76 18.58
C ARG A 244 17.54 8.84 18.04
N LEU A 245 16.85 9.28 16.99
CA LEU A 245 15.85 8.50 16.29
C LEU A 245 16.45 7.82 15.06
N THR A 246 15.98 6.62 14.78
CA THR A 246 16.22 5.96 13.50
C THR A 246 15.50 6.73 12.39
N PRO A 247 16.15 6.98 11.24
CA PRO A 247 15.48 7.62 10.12
C PRO A 247 14.18 6.90 9.73
N PRO A 248 13.08 7.61 9.52
CA PRO A 248 11.82 6.99 9.17
C PRO A 248 11.86 6.34 7.79
N ARG A 249 11.15 5.23 7.64
CA ARG A 249 10.93 4.59 6.35
C ARG A 249 9.99 5.45 5.50
N ARG A 250 10.54 6.15 4.53
CA ARG A 250 9.76 6.92 3.55
C ARG A 250 9.38 6.03 2.38
N MET A 251 8.13 6.12 1.96
CA MET A 251 7.60 5.33 0.83
C MET A 251 7.38 6.23 -0.38
N SER A 252 7.74 5.75 -1.56
CA SER A 252 7.26 6.32 -2.81
C SER A 252 5.74 6.08 -2.94
N LEU A 253 5.09 6.74 -3.91
CA LEU A 253 3.66 6.54 -4.17
C LEU A 253 3.36 5.06 -4.49
N GLU A 254 4.17 4.43 -5.34
CA GLU A 254 4.00 3.02 -5.71
C GLU A 254 4.17 2.10 -4.49
N GLN A 255 5.18 2.35 -3.67
CA GLN A 255 5.39 1.60 -2.43
C GLN A 255 4.24 1.76 -1.45
N ALA A 256 3.70 2.97 -1.31
CA ALA A 256 2.57 3.26 -0.44
C ALA A 256 1.29 2.55 -0.91
N ILE A 257 0.99 2.59 -2.22
CA ILE A 257 -0.16 1.91 -2.82
C ILE A 257 -0.05 0.38 -2.68
N ALA A 258 1.16 -0.16 -2.83
CA ALA A 258 1.41 -1.58 -2.65
C ALA A 258 1.34 -2.04 -1.19
N TYR A 259 1.70 -1.15 -0.26
CA TYR A 259 1.78 -1.45 1.17
C TYR A 259 0.41 -1.53 1.86
N ILE A 260 -0.56 -0.72 1.45
CA ILE A 260 -1.85 -0.61 2.13
C ILE A 260 -2.70 -1.88 2.03
N GLU A 261 -3.48 -2.12 3.09
CA GLU A 261 -4.52 -3.15 3.14
C GLU A 261 -5.89 -2.60 2.68
N ASP A 262 -6.89 -3.48 2.56
CA ASP A 262 -8.22 -3.12 2.03
C ASP A 262 -8.98 -2.09 2.90
N ASP A 263 -8.63 -2.01 4.19
CA ASP A 263 -9.18 -1.05 5.15
C ASP A 263 -8.35 0.22 5.28
N GLU A 264 -7.37 0.41 4.40
CA GLU A 264 -6.43 1.53 4.40
C GLU A 264 -6.52 2.37 3.12
N LEU A 265 -6.04 3.60 3.18
CA LEU A 265 -5.97 4.54 2.07
C LEU A 265 -4.62 5.24 2.06
N VAL A 266 -4.17 5.62 0.87
CA VAL A 266 -3.03 6.52 0.67
C VAL A 266 -3.59 7.92 0.43
N GLU A 267 -3.21 8.87 1.26
CA GLU A 267 -3.41 10.29 0.96
C GLU A 267 -2.27 10.80 0.12
N VAL A 268 -2.61 11.34 -1.03
CA VAL A 268 -1.66 11.89 -2.00
C VAL A 268 -1.91 13.38 -2.11
N THR A 269 -0.90 14.18 -1.77
CA THR A 269 -0.94 15.63 -1.87
C THR A 269 0.28 16.14 -2.64
N PRO A 270 0.32 17.40 -3.08
CA PRO A 270 1.50 17.96 -3.74
C PRO A 270 2.80 17.81 -2.95
N LYS A 271 2.73 17.80 -1.60
CA LYS A 271 3.90 17.81 -0.72
C LYS A 271 4.12 16.49 0.01
N SER A 272 3.05 15.71 0.26
CA SER A 272 3.10 14.56 1.17
C SER A 272 2.42 13.33 0.58
N ILE A 273 2.90 12.17 1.02
CA ILE A 273 2.23 10.86 0.87
C ILE A 273 2.04 10.34 2.29
N ARG A 274 0.79 10.20 2.72
CA ARG A 274 0.42 9.72 4.06
C ARG A 274 -0.43 8.46 3.94
N LEU A 275 -0.30 7.57 4.88
CA LEU A 275 -1.13 6.37 4.98
C LEU A 275 -2.14 6.55 6.11
N ARG A 276 -3.35 6.08 5.94
CA ARG A 276 -4.37 6.12 6.99
C ARG A 276 -5.35 4.97 6.91
N LYS A 277 -6.05 4.72 7.99
CA LYS A 277 -7.21 3.84 7.97
C LYS A 277 -8.39 4.51 7.26
N ARG A 278 -9.21 3.72 6.59
CA ARG A 278 -10.45 4.19 5.95
C ARG A 278 -11.40 4.77 6.99
N PHE A 279 -11.60 4.08 8.10
CA PHE A 279 -12.33 4.57 9.26
C PHE A 279 -11.36 5.11 10.31
N LEU A 280 -11.37 6.41 10.52
CA LEU A 280 -10.43 7.08 11.41
C LEU A 280 -10.68 6.72 12.88
N ASN A 281 -11.95 6.57 13.29
CA ASN A 281 -12.31 6.21 14.64
C ASN A 281 -12.10 4.70 14.90
N PRO A 282 -11.43 4.31 16.02
CA PRO A 282 -11.24 2.91 16.40
C PRO A 282 -12.54 2.11 16.56
N GLU A 283 -13.61 2.74 17.02
CA GLU A 283 -14.91 2.06 17.21
C GLU A 283 -15.54 1.70 15.87
N ASP A 284 -15.46 2.61 14.88
CA ASP A 284 -15.98 2.36 13.55
C ASP A 284 -15.16 1.28 12.82
N ARG A 285 -13.85 1.25 13.03
CA ARG A 285 -12.98 0.15 12.54
C ARG A 285 -13.41 -1.21 13.10
N LYS A 286 -13.67 -1.27 14.42
CA LYS A 286 -14.15 -2.51 15.06
C LYS A 286 -15.52 -2.95 14.53
N ARG A 287 -16.44 -1.99 14.32
CA ARG A 287 -17.77 -2.25 13.77
C ARG A 287 -17.68 -2.78 12.34
N ALA A 288 -16.91 -2.12 11.48
CA ALA A 288 -16.70 -2.54 10.09
C ALA A 288 -16.06 -3.94 9.99
N LYS A 289 -15.06 -4.23 10.83
CA LYS A 289 -14.42 -5.55 10.89
C LYS A 289 -15.40 -6.65 11.32
N LYS A 290 -16.29 -6.37 12.28
CA LYS A 290 -17.33 -7.30 12.71
C LYS A 290 -18.36 -7.57 11.61
N GLN A 291 -18.77 -6.53 10.89
CA GLN A 291 -19.69 -6.66 9.74
C GLN A 291 -19.09 -7.47 8.61
N ALA A 292 -17.83 -7.20 8.25
CA ALA A 292 -17.13 -7.95 7.22
C ALA A 292 -16.95 -9.44 7.59
N ALA A 293 -16.66 -9.74 8.84
CA ALA A 293 -16.57 -11.12 9.33
C ALA A 293 -17.93 -11.85 9.31
N ALA A 294 -19.04 -11.15 9.60
CA ALA A 294 -20.38 -11.71 9.50
C ALA A 294 -20.77 -12.02 8.04
N ALA A 295 -20.50 -11.09 7.11
CA ALA A 295 -20.78 -11.28 5.69
C ALA A 295 -19.90 -12.36 5.00
N ALA A 296 -18.76 -12.70 5.59
CA ALA A 296 -17.90 -13.79 5.10
C ALA A 296 -18.32 -15.18 5.63
N ALA A 297 -19.20 -15.22 6.63
CA ALA A 297 -19.72 -16.45 7.27
C ALA A 297 -21.07 -16.90 6.68
N GLU A 298 -21.73 -16.06 5.88
CA GLU A 298 -22.91 -16.36 5.06
C GLU A 298 -22.50 -16.84 3.67
#